data_ee7eda2d41537708b0f64f20228d0167
#
_entry.id   ee7eda2d41537708b0f64f20228d0167
#
_cell.length_a   1.000
_cell.length_b   1.000
_cell.length_c   1.000
_cell.angle_alpha   90.00
_cell.angle_beta   90.00
_cell.angle_gamma   90.00
#
_symmetry.space_group_name_H-M   'P 1'
#
loop_
_entity.id
_entity.type
_entity.pdbx_description
1 polymer ?
#
loop_
_entity_poly.entity_id
_entity_poly.type
_entity_poly.pdbx_seq_one_letter_code
_entity_poly.pdbx_strand_id
1 'polypeptide(L)'
;LLKKGNRSLSESEKERLCTRKNDRYREMIGTLTPAALLPGVSEFLRVARAEGYRTALGSVSKNAEFVLKKLEITAFFDAVIDGRKIVNGKPNPEVFLKGAEALGLPPEQCLVFEDSAAGIEAAHRGGMKAIGIGTARLLPSAELTIPGFSGVMPDALLAQLL
;
A
#
# COMPACT_ATOMS: atom_id res chain seq x y z
N LEU A 1 -2.90 -10.11 16.42
CA LEU A 1 -3.47 -11.47 16.64
C LEU A 1 -3.08 -12.03 18.03
N LEU A 2 -1.84 -11.90 18.47
CA LEU A 2 -1.38 -12.44 19.76
C LEU A 2 -1.96 -11.72 20.98
N LYS A 3 -2.37 -10.45 20.86
CA LYS A 3 -3.03 -9.70 21.94
C LYS A 3 -4.49 -10.10 22.19
N LYS A 4 -5.12 -10.85 21.29
CA LYS A 4 -6.50 -11.32 21.45
C LYS A 4 -6.63 -12.71 22.07
N GLY A 5 -5.52 -13.41 22.27
CA GLY A 5 -5.49 -14.71 22.93
C GLY A 5 -4.91 -14.61 24.34
N ASN A 6 -5.53 -15.29 25.29
CA ASN A 6 -5.10 -15.35 26.71
C ASN A 6 -3.78 -16.13 26.91
N ARG A 7 -2.91 -16.24 25.89
CA ARG A 7 -1.68 -17.03 25.93
C ARG A 7 -0.48 -16.09 25.91
N SER A 8 0.29 -16.09 26.98
CA SER A 8 1.60 -15.47 27.04
C SER A 8 2.62 -16.36 26.33
N LEU A 9 3.32 -15.78 25.34
CA LEU A 9 4.39 -16.47 24.61
C LEU A 9 5.73 -15.81 25.01
N SER A 10 6.76 -16.64 25.18
CA SER A 10 8.13 -16.17 25.32
C SER A 10 8.59 -15.44 24.04
N GLU A 11 9.62 -14.59 24.14
CA GLU A 11 10.17 -13.90 22.97
C GLU A 11 10.68 -14.88 21.92
N SER A 12 11.32 -15.98 22.33
CA SER A 12 11.79 -17.03 21.41
C SER A 12 10.64 -17.73 20.67
N GLU A 13 9.50 -17.97 21.32
CA GLU A 13 8.32 -18.54 20.68
C GLU A 13 7.68 -17.56 19.68
N LYS A 14 7.62 -16.28 20.03
CA LYS A 14 7.15 -15.22 19.13
C LYS A 14 8.02 -15.15 17.87
N GLU A 15 9.34 -15.14 18.06
CA GLU A 15 10.31 -15.06 16.97
C GLU A 15 10.19 -16.27 16.03
N ARG A 16 10.13 -17.50 16.59
CA ARG A 16 9.93 -18.73 15.82
C ARG A 16 8.60 -18.73 15.03
N LEU A 17 7.52 -18.23 15.64
CA LEU A 17 6.22 -18.11 14.96
C LEU A 17 6.25 -17.07 13.85
N CYS A 18 6.92 -15.94 14.07
CA CYS A 18 7.09 -14.90 13.06
C CYS A 18 7.92 -15.40 11.87
N THR A 19 9.03 -16.11 12.12
CA THR A 19 9.86 -16.70 11.07
C THR A 19 9.04 -17.70 10.24
N ARG A 20 8.40 -18.68 10.90
CA ARG A 20 7.56 -19.67 10.19
C ARG A 20 6.43 -19.03 9.38
N LYS A 21 5.77 -17.98 9.93
CA LYS A 21 4.75 -17.22 9.19
C LYS A 21 5.36 -16.55 7.96
N ASN A 22 6.52 -15.95 8.11
CA ASN A 22 7.18 -15.26 7.01
C ASN A 22 7.65 -16.21 5.91
N ASP A 23 8.20 -17.38 6.28
CA ASP A 23 8.65 -18.40 5.32
C ASP A 23 7.45 -18.92 4.51
N ARG A 24 6.36 -19.29 5.18
CA ARG A 24 5.12 -19.70 4.51
C ARG A 24 4.56 -18.60 3.60
N TYR A 25 4.60 -17.35 4.06
CA TYR A 25 4.18 -16.21 3.24
C TYR A 25 5.05 -16.07 1.99
N ARG A 26 6.38 -16.23 2.13
CA ARG A 26 7.32 -16.17 0.99
C ARG A 26 7.10 -17.30 -0.02
N GLU A 27 6.79 -18.51 0.44
CA GLU A 27 6.40 -19.62 -0.44
C GLU A 27 5.15 -19.22 -1.25
N MET A 28 4.11 -18.73 -0.58
CA MET A 28 2.87 -18.30 -1.25
C MET A 28 3.10 -17.18 -2.27
N ILE A 29 3.83 -16.12 -1.91
CA ILE A 29 4.10 -15.02 -2.85
C ILE A 29 5.12 -15.42 -3.94
N GLY A 30 5.86 -16.51 -3.74
CA GLY A 30 6.77 -17.10 -4.74
C GLY A 30 6.04 -17.61 -5.99
N THR A 31 4.78 -18.00 -5.85
CA THR A 31 3.92 -18.47 -6.96
C THR A 31 3.18 -17.35 -7.69
N LEU A 32 3.30 -16.09 -7.24
CA LEU A 32 2.67 -14.94 -7.89
C LEU A 32 3.17 -14.76 -9.32
N THR A 33 2.25 -14.40 -10.20
CA THR A 33 2.49 -14.00 -11.58
C THR A 33 1.76 -12.69 -11.86
N PRO A 34 2.01 -11.99 -12.97
CA PRO A 34 1.29 -10.78 -13.35
C PRO A 34 -0.24 -10.93 -13.37
N ALA A 35 -0.74 -12.14 -13.61
CA ALA A 35 -2.17 -12.44 -13.59
C ALA A 35 -2.83 -12.29 -12.20
N ALA A 36 -2.04 -12.19 -11.13
CA ALA A 36 -2.54 -11.94 -9.78
C ALA A 36 -2.80 -10.45 -9.48
N LEU A 37 -2.45 -9.54 -10.39
CA LEU A 37 -2.81 -8.13 -10.29
C LEU A 37 -4.32 -7.94 -10.34
N LEU A 38 -4.81 -7.01 -9.55
CA LEU A 38 -6.21 -6.57 -9.69
C LEU A 38 -6.42 -6.00 -11.11
N PRO A 39 -7.57 -6.29 -11.74
CA PRO A 39 -7.87 -5.77 -13.05
C PRO A 39 -7.74 -4.24 -13.12
N GLY A 40 -7.11 -3.74 -14.17
CA GLY A 40 -6.92 -2.31 -14.42
C GLY A 40 -5.70 -1.68 -13.76
N VAL A 41 -5.03 -2.33 -12.78
CA VAL A 41 -3.88 -1.74 -12.07
C VAL A 41 -2.73 -1.38 -13.02
N SER A 42 -2.32 -2.29 -13.91
CA SER A 42 -1.23 -2.02 -14.84
C SER A 42 -1.55 -0.86 -15.78
N GLU A 43 -2.79 -0.79 -16.26
CA GLU A 43 -3.24 0.28 -17.15
C GLU A 43 -3.26 1.62 -16.41
N PHE A 44 -3.84 1.66 -15.21
CA PHE A 44 -3.87 2.84 -14.36
C PHE A 44 -2.46 3.38 -14.10
N LEU A 45 -1.52 2.53 -13.69
CA LEU A 45 -0.13 2.92 -13.43
C LEU A 45 0.57 3.42 -14.70
N ARG A 46 0.32 2.77 -15.84
CA ARG A 46 0.85 3.19 -17.13
C ARG A 46 0.37 4.58 -17.53
N VAL A 47 -0.94 4.83 -17.40
CA VAL A 47 -1.56 6.13 -17.71
C VAL A 47 -1.04 7.20 -16.76
N ALA A 48 -1.04 6.94 -15.45
CA ALA A 48 -0.53 7.88 -14.45
C ALA A 48 0.91 8.34 -14.79
N ARG A 49 1.79 7.41 -15.14
CA ARG A 49 3.15 7.76 -15.55
C ARG A 49 3.21 8.57 -16.86
N ALA A 50 2.38 8.24 -17.83
CA ALA A 50 2.31 8.96 -19.09
C ALA A 50 1.82 10.40 -18.92
N GLU A 51 0.93 10.63 -17.94
CA GLU A 51 0.43 11.95 -17.52
C GLU A 51 1.41 12.70 -16.59
N GLY A 52 2.57 12.12 -16.28
CA GLY A 52 3.63 12.76 -15.49
C GLY A 52 3.48 12.61 -13.98
N TYR A 53 2.55 11.80 -13.49
CA TYR A 53 2.44 11.50 -12.06
C TYR A 53 3.61 10.65 -11.59
N ARG A 54 4.18 11.03 -10.45
CA ARG A 54 5.16 10.21 -9.73
C ARG A 54 4.44 9.20 -8.85
N THR A 55 4.99 7.99 -8.76
CA THR A 55 4.35 6.89 -8.05
C THR A 55 5.29 6.28 -7.02
N ALA A 56 4.77 6.05 -5.81
CA ALA A 56 5.50 5.34 -4.75
C ALA A 56 4.65 4.22 -4.17
N LEU A 57 5.29 3.10 -3.86
CA LEU A 57 4.67 2.06 -3.05
C LEU A 57 4.99 2.28 -1.57
N GLY A 58 3.95 2.36 -0.72
CA GLY A 58 4.05 2.39 0.74
C GLY A 58 3.50 1.11 1.37
N SER A 59 4.37 0.21 1.82
CA SER A 59 3.99 -1.09 2.38
C SER A 59 4.67 -1.36 3.73
N VAL A 60 3.93 -1.95 4.67
CA VAL A 60 4.51 -2.44 5.94
C VAL A 60 5.18 -3.83 5.78
N SER A 61 5.03 -4.46 4.62
CA SER A 61 5.63 -5.76 4.33
C SER A 61 7.11 -5.62 3.97
N LYS A 62 7.96 -6.41 4.62
CA LYS A 62 9.38 -6.54 4.25
C LYS A 62 9.60 -7.25 2.90
N ASN A 63 8.57 -7.84 2.33
CA ASN A 63 8.62 -8.57 1.06
C ASN A 63 8.03 -7.76 -0.12
N ALA A 64 7.76 -6.47 0.04
CA ALA A 64 7.10 -5.66 -0.98
C ALA A 64 7.85 -5.65 -2.32
N GLU A 65 9.16 -5.43 -2.30
CA GLU A 65 9.98 -5.46 -3.52
C GLU A 65 9.94 -6.82 -4.23
N PHE A 66 9.91 -7.92 -3.46
CA PHE A 66 9.79 -9.26 -4.04
C PHE A 66 8.44 -9.46 -4.74
N VAL A 67 7.35 -8.97 -4.12
CA VAL A 67 6.01 -9.00 -4.71
C VAL A 67 5.96 -8.18 -6.00
N LEU A 68 6.49 -6.94 -6.00
CA LEU A 68 6.54 -6.11 -7.21
C LEU A 68 7.28 -6.79 -8.37
N LYS A 69 8.41 -7.46 -8.08
CA LYS A 69 9.17 -8.22 -9.08
C LYS A 69 8.36 -9.38 -9.65
N LYS A 70 7.65 -10.13 -8.80
CA LYS A 70 6.80 -11.24 -9.24
C LYS A 70 5.62 -10.80 -10.09
N LEU A 71 5.09 -9.63 -9.81
CA LEU A 71 3.99 -9.02 -10.55
C LEU A 71 4.46 -8.23 -11.78
N GLU A 72 5.77 -8.09 -12.00
CA GLU A 72 6.40 -7.36 -13.12
C GLU A 72 6.01 -5.88 -13.19
N ILE A 73 5.72 -5.25 -12.04
CA ILE A 73 5.28 -3.86 -11.97
C ILE A 73 6.29 -2.93 -11.26
N THR A 74 7.50 -3.41 -10.96
CA THR A 74 8.52 -2.60 -10.27
C THR A 74 8.84 -1.30 -11.02
N ALA A 75 8.89 -1.34 -12.35
CA ALA A 75 9.23 -0.20 -13.20
C ALA A 75 8.18 0.92 -13.18
N PHE A 76 6.98 0.67 -12.67
CA PHE A 76 5.97 1.70 -12.51
C PHE A 76 6.21 2.61 -11.31
N PHE A 77 7.04 2.21 -10.35
CA PHE A 77 7.25 2.97 -9.11
C PHE A 77 8.59 3.70 -9.12
N ASP A 78 8.55 5.00 -8.85
CA ASP A 78 9.74 5.84 -8.69
C ASP A 78 10.38 5.63 -7.30
N ALA A 79 9.57 5.20 -6.31
CA ALA A 79 10.06 4.87 -4.98
C ALA A 79 9.29 3.67 -4.38
N VAL A 80 10.00 2.89 -3.55
CA VAL A 80 9.41 1.78 -2.78
C VAL A 80 9.82 1.94 -1.32
N ILE A 81 8.83 2.17 -0.46
CA ILE A 81 8.98 2.21 1.00
C ILE A 81 8.35 0.94 1.57
N ASP A 82 9.19 0.04 2.01
CA ASP A 82 8.78 -1.25 2.58
C ASP A 82 9.00 -1.32 4.09
N GLY A 83 8.59 -2.44 4.70
CA GLY A 83 8.68 -2.66 6.14
C GLY A 83 10.10 -2.70 6.72
N ARG A 84 11.16 -2.62 5.90
CA ARG A 84 12.55 -2.48 6.34
C ARG A 84 12.94 -1.01 6.53
N LYS A 85 12.21 -0.11 5.89
CA LYS A 85 12.48 1.34 5.85
C LYS A 85 11.68 2.13 6.88
N ILE A 86 10.77 1.47 7.62
CA ILE A 86 9.90 2.11 8.61
C ILE A 86 10.06 1.48 9.99
N VAL A 87 9.82 2.28 11.01
CA VAL A 87 9.79 1.84 12.42
C VAL A 87 8.34 1.63 12.86
N ASN A 88 7.46 2.55 12.49
CA ASN A 88 6.07 2.57 12.92
C ASN A 88 5.13 2.15 11.78
N GLY A 89 4.29 1.15 12.04
CA GLY A 89 3.27 0.70 11.09
C GLY A 89 2.00 1.57 11.13
N LYS A 90 1.17 1.47 10.10
CA LYS A 90 -0.15 2.11 10.02
C LYS A 90 -0.98 1.82 11.28
N PRO A 91 -1.66 2.80 11.88
CA PRO A 91 -2.03 4.11 11.36
C PRO A 91 -0.98 5.24 11.57
N ASN A 92 0.28 4.93 11.86
CA ASN A 92 1.34 5.93 11.82
C ASN A 92 1.60 6.33 10.36
N PRO A 93 1.75 7.64 10.03
CA PRO A 93 1.92 8.12 8.67
C PRO A 93 3.30 7.87 8.06
N GLU A 94 4.25 7.33 8.82
CA GLU A 94 5.66 7.23 8.45
C GLU A 94 5.90 6.66 7.04
N VAL A 95 5.17 5.60 6.68
CA VAL A 95 5.34 4.95 5.38
C VAL A 95 4.98 5.86 4.21
N PHE A 96 3.95 6.69 4.36
CA PHE A 96 3.49 7.61 3.32
C PHE A 96 4.32 8.89 3.30
N LEU A 97 4.71 9.42 4.45
CA LEU A 97 5.61 10.58 4.53
C LEU A 97 6.97 10.28 3.88
N LYS A 98 7.54 9.10 4.14
CA LYS A 98 8.76 8.65 3.44
C LYS A 98 8.55 8.45 1.94
N GLY A 99 7.34 8.05 1.52
CA GLY A 99 6.97 7.99 0.12
C GLY A 99 7.00 9.38 -0.55
N ALA A 100 6.33 10.35 0.07
CA ALA A 100 6.30 11.74 -0.41
C ALA A 100 7.71 12.36 -0.46
N GLU A 101 8.52 12.15 0.59
CA GLU A 101 9.92 12.58 0.65
C GLU A 101 10.74 11.98 -0.51
N ALA A 102 10.61 10.68 -0.75
CA ALA A 102 11.33 9.99 -1.83
C ALA A 102 10.89 10.45 -3.22
N LEU A 103 9.65 10.92 -3.37
CA LEU A 103 9.15 11.55 -4.60
C LEU A 103 9.54 13.02 -4.72
N GLY A 104 10.05 13.65 -3.65
CA GLY A 104 10.34 15.08 -3.61
C GLY A 104 9.08 15.95 -3.68
N LEU A 105 7.97 15.48 -3.09
CA LEU A 105 6.67 16.16 -3.09
C LEU A 105 6.22 16.46 -1.67
N PRO A 106 5.54 17.59 -1.43
CA PRO A 106 4.89 17.84 -0.15
C PRO A 106 3.66 16.91 0.01
N PRO A 107 3.32 16.47 1.25
CA PRO A 107 2.24 15.52 1.49
C PRO A 107 0.89 15.92 0.91
N GLU A 108 0.54 17.19 0.96
CA GLU A 108 -0.73 17.74 0.46
C GLU A 108 -0.88 17.63 -1.07
N GLN A 109 0.20 17.36 -1.80
CA GLN A 109 0.20 17.07 -3.23
C GLN A 109 0.19 15.55 -3.53
N CYS A 110 0.13 14.73 -2.49
CA CYS A 110 0.12 13.27 -2.63
C CYS A 110 -1.28 12.72 -2.40
N LEU A 111 -1.64 11.74 -3.20
CA LEU A 111 -2.88 10.98 -3.09
C LEU A 111 -2.56 9.52 -2.75
N VAL A 112 -3.19 8.99 -1.72
CA VAL A 112 -2.97 7.61 -1.29
C VAL A 112 -4.11 6.72 -1.77
N PHE A 113 -3.80 5.56 -2.33
CA PHE A 113 -4.73 4.48 -2.63
C PHE A 113 -4.56 3.39 -1.58
N GLU A 114 -5.63 3.02 -0.87
CA GLU A 114 -5.53 2.16 0.31
C GLU A 114 -6.78 1.29 0.50
N ASP A 115 -6.60 0.08 0.97
CA ASP A 115 -7.66 -0.91 1.19
C ASP A 115 -8.04 -1.13 2.67
N SER A 116 -7.36 -0.43 3.59
CA SER A 116 -7.57 -0.59 5.03
C SER A 116 -7.89 0.73 5.73
N ALA A 117 -8.75 0.68 6.75
CA ALA A 117 -9.08 1.85 7.57
C ALA A 117 -7.82 2.44 8.25
N ALA A 118 -6.89 1.58 8.71
CA ALA A 118 -5.63 2.03 9.30
C ALA A 118 -4.72 2.76 8.31
N GLY A 119 -4.78 2.39 7.02
CA GLY A 119 -4.04 3.06 5.97
C GLY A 119 -4.66 4.39 5.58
N ILE A 120 -5.98 4.48 5.47
CA ILE A 120 -6.69 5.77 5.29
C ILE A 120 -6.36 6.73 6.43
N GLU A 121 -6.43 6.26 7.68
CA GLU A 121 -6.06 7.07 8.85
C GLU A 121 -4.60 7.53 8.79
N ALA A 122 -3.68 6.67 8.34
CA ALA A 122 -2.27 7.02 8.18
C ALA A 122 -2.06 8.10 7.11
N ALA A 123 -2.79 8.05 5.98
CA ALA A 123 -2.75 9.07 4.95
C ALA A 123 -3.21 10.44 5.50
N HIS A 124 -4.34 10.48 6.18
CA HIS A 124 -4.88 11.70 6.78
C HIS A 124 -3.95 12.28 7.85
N ARG A 125 -3.39 11.45 8.73
CA ARG A 125 -2.39 11.89 9.72
C ARG A 125 -1.12 12.45 9.06
N GLY A 126 -0.82 12.01 7.84
CA GLY A 126 0.27 12.53 7.03
C GLY A 126 -0.07 13.77 6.21
N GLY A 127 -1.29 14.31 6.29
CA GLY A 127 -1.74 15.45 5.51
C GLY A 127 -2.08 15.12 4.05
N MET A 128 -2.34 13.84 3.74
CA MET A 128 -2.65 13.35 2.39
C MET A 128 -4.14 13.01 2.28
N LYS A 129 -4.74 13.24 1.10
CA LYS A 129 -6.04 12.66 0.74
C LYS A 129 -5.90 11.17 0.43
N ALA A 130 -6.98 10.41 0.64
CA ALA A 130 -6.98 8.96 0.42
C ALA A 130 -8.20 8.48 -0.38
N ILE A 131 -7.95 7.66 -1.39
CA ILE A 131 -8.96 6.89 -2.09
C ILE A 131 -8.98 5.47 -1.52
N GLY A 132 -10.14 5.06 -1.03
CA GLY A 132 -10.36 3.70 -0.56
C GLY A 132 -10.56 2.72 -1.73
N ILE A 133 -9.82 1.60 -1.72
CA ILE A 133 -10.05 0.51 -2.66
C ILE A 133 -10.96 -0.51 -1.98
N GLY A 134 -12.22 -0.57 -2.39
CA GLY A 134 -13.24 -1.39 -1.77
C GLY A 134 -14.59 -0.73 -1.73
N THR A 135 -15.28 -0.81 -0.60
CA THR A 135 -16.60 -0.20 -0.40
C THR A 135 -16.59 0.90 0.64
N ALA A 136 -17.39 1.95 0.45
CA ALA A 136 -17.54 3.05 1.40
C ALA A 136 -17.96 2.57 2.80
N ARG A 137 -18.69 1.45 2.90
CA ARG A 137 -19.06 0.86 4.19
C ARG A 137 -17.85 0.38 5.00
N LEU A 138 -16.79 -0.10 4.31
CA LEU A 138 -15.57 -0.58 4.98
C LEU A 138 -14.55 0.53 5.19
N LEU A 139 -14.59 1.57 4.36
CA LEU A 139 -13.64 2.69 4.33
C LEU A 139 -14.37 4.04 4.36
N PRO A 140 -15.20 4.29 5.40
CA PRO A 140 -16.09 5.47 5.44
C PRO A 140 -15.33 6.80 5.56
N SER A 141 -14.06 6.77 5.93
CA SER A 141 -13.22 7.98 6.10
C SER A 141 -12.43 8.35 4.84
N ALA A 142 -12.48 7.53 3.76
CA ALA A 142 -11.84 7.87 2.51
C ALA A 142 -12.63 8.99 1.80
N GLU A 143 -11.94 9.92 1.13
CA GLU A 143 -12.58 10.99 0.34
C GLU A 143 -13.43 10.42 -0.79
N LEU A 144 -12.97 9.32 -1.36
CA LEU A 144 -13.65 8.58 -2.42
C LEU A 144 -13.36 7.08 -2.25
N THR A 145 -14.28 6.22 -2.69
CA THR A 145 -14.01 4.79 -2.78
C THR A 145 -14.24 4.27 -4.19
N ILE A 146 -13.35 3.40 -4.64
CA ILE A 146 -13.45 2.69 -5.92
C ILE A 146 -13.44 1.18 -5.68
N PRO A 147 -14.22 0.39 -6.42
CA PRO A 147 -14.24 -1.08 -6.24
C PRO A 147 -12.97 -1.77 -6.75
N GLY A 148 -12.19 -1.08 -7.58
CA GLY A 148 -10.96 -1.53 -8.22
C GLY A 148 -10.54 -0.55 -9.30
N PHE A 149 -9.61 -0.94 -10.18
CA PHE A 149 -8.99 -0.02 -11.16
C PHE A 149 -9.53 -0.17 -12.59
N SER A 150 -10.46 -1.09 -12.85
CA SER A 150 -11.01 -1.30 -14.20
C SER A 150 -11.75 -0.05 -14.70
N GLY A 151 -11.26 0.55 -15.79
CA GLY A 151 -11.85 1.74 -16.39
C GLY A 151 -11.60 3.03 -15.60
N VAL A 152 -10.76 2.99 -14.58
CA VAL A 152 -10.43 4.16 -13.76
C VAL A 152 -9.26 4.92 -14.41
N MET A 153 -9.41 6.24 -14.56
CA MET A 153 -8.38 7.13 -15.08
C MET A 153 -7.91 8.12 -14.00
N PRO A 154 -6.59 8.40 -13.90
CA PRO A 154 -6.04 9.26 -12.87
C PRO A 154 -6.69 10.66 -12.84
N ASP A 155 -6.75 11.35 -13.96
CA ASP A 155 -7.32 12.70 -14.06
C ASP A 155 -8.80 12.76 -13.66
N ALA A 156 -9.58 11.72 -14.05
CA ALA A 156 -10.98 11.63 -13.70
C ALA A 156 -11.23 11.43 -12.19
N LEU A 157 -10.30 10.77 -11.49
CA LEU A 157 -10.33 10.66 -10.03
C LEU A 157 -9.97 11.98 -9.37
N LEU A 158 -8.92 12.63 -9.84
CA LEU A 158 -8.48 13.92 -9.27
C LEU A 158 -9.55 14.99 -9.41
N ALA A 159 -10.24 15.04 -10.54
CA ALA A 159 -11.35 15.97 -10.77
C ALA A 159 -12.52 15.79 -9.76
N GLN A 160 -12.66 14.62 -9.13
CA GLN A 160 -13.67 14.36 -8.11
C GLN A 160 -13.19 14.76 -6.69
N LEU A 161 -11.90 15.03 -6.53
CA LEU A 161 -11.30 15.37 -5.22
C LEU A 161 -11.01 16.87 -5.07
N LEU A 162 -11.09 17.63 -6.14
CA LEU A 162 -10.92 19.08 -6.19
C LEU A 162 -12.23 19.79 -5.95
#